data_ae6b56fa87de01f952112dd63fd9791d
#
_entry.id   ae6b56fa87de01f952112dd63fd9791d
#
_cell.length_a   1.000
_cell.length_b   1.000
_cell.length_c   1.000
_cell.angle_alpha   90.00
_cell.angle_beta   90.00
_cell.angle_gamma   90.00
#
_symmetry.space_group_name_H-M   'P 1'
#
loop_
_entity.id
_entity.type
_entity.pdbx_description
1 polymer ?
#
loop_
_entity_poly.entity_id
_entity_poly.type
_entity_poly.pdbx_seq_one_letter_code
_entity_poly.pdbx_strand_id
1 'polypeptide(L)'
;MIRKILAITTIFFISSCAELQQVVDSLPQQTEGILSNADIGSGLRQALDLGIEKQVSKLTQKDGFLSNELVKIVLPEELKKVDKGLRDIGLSKLADEGIKVLNRAAEDAVSTATPIFVDAVKGITFNDAKTILLGNDNAATTYLQNGKSSALYTKFNPVIKNSFAKVGADEIWTNIITKYNNIPFVKKVNPDLTDYTTNEALKGVYTMIAVEEKEIRTKVGSRTTALLQKVFAMQD
;
A
#
# COMPACT_ATOMS: atom_id res chain seq x y z
N MET A 1 -4.21 69.07 73.15
CA MET A 1 -5.02 68.02 73.75
C MET A 1 -5.38 66.98 72.71
N ILE A 2 -4.91 65.77 72.97
CA ILE A 2 -5.61 64.49 72.79
C ILE A 2 -5.75 64.06 71.34
N ARG A 3 -4.91 63.14 70.82
CA ARG A 3 -4.91 61.66 70.98
C ARG A 3 -6.13 60.99 70.30
N LYS A 4 -5.71 59.98 69.45
CA LYS A 4 -6.49 58.90 68.89
C LYS A 4 -7.14 59.31 67.52
N ILE A 5 -6.84 58.62 66.48
CA ILE A 5 -7.13 57.24 66.21
C ILE A 5 -6.15 56.74 65.11
N LEU A 6 -5.38 55.80 65.52
CA LEU A 6 -4.68 54.87 64.61
C LEU A 6 -5.52 53.62 64.64
N ALA A 7 -5.97 53.17 63.52
CA ALA A 7 -6.25 51.78 63.19
C ALA A 7 -7.31 51.73 62.06
N ILE A 8 -7.01 50.88 61.15
CA ILE A 8 -7.81 50.27 60.06
C ILE A 8 -7.25 50.64 58.68
N THR A 9 -6.19 49.93 58.32
CA THR A 9 -5.91 49.65 56.92
C THR A 9 -4.96 48.47 56.81
N THR A 10 -5.51 47.28 57.06
CA THR A 10 -4.79 46.04 56.69
C THR A 10 -5.85 44.91 56.60
N ILE A 11 -6.46 44.73 55.49
CA ILE A 11 -7.11 43.52 54.99
C ILE A 11 -7.64 43.84 53.61
N PHE A 12 -6.86 43.59 52.57
CA PHE A 12 -7.36 43.34 51.20
C PHE A 12 -6.18 42.90 50.30
N PHE A 13 -5.63 41.75 50.57
CA PHE A 13 -4.73 41.10 49.60
C PHE A 13 -4.77 39.58 49.77
N ILE A 14 -5.93 38.96 49.60
CA ILE A 14 -6.04 37.53 49.42
C ILE A 14 -7.24 37.22 48.55
N SER A 15 -7.20 37.57 47.26
CA SER A 15 -8.23 37.13 46.29
C SER A 15 -7.68 36.95 44.87
N SER A 16 -6.37 36.85 44.68
CA SER A 16 -5.82 36.79 43.32
C SER A 16 -5.29 35.43 42.90
N CYS A 17 -5.42 34.40 43.71
CA CYS A 17 -4.96 33.06 43.31
C CYS A 17 -6.05 32.16 42.72
N ALA A 18 -7.35 32.47 42.93
CA ALA A 18 -8.44 31.63 42.40
C ALA A 18 -8.77 31.87 40.92
N GLU A 19 -8.58 33.10 40.43
CA GLU A 19 -8.85 33.42 39.02
C GLU A 19 -7.77 32.91 38.07
N LEU A 20 -6.52 32.81 38.50
CA LEU A 20 -5.44 32.22 37.68
C LEU A 20 -5.65 30.71 37.51
N GLN A 21 -6.18 30.04 38.51
CA GLN A 21 -6.44 28.60 38.45
C GLN A 21 -7.57 28.28 37.45
N GLN A 22 -8.61 29.10 37.36
CA GLN A 22 -9.70 28.91 36.40
C GLN A 22 -9.25 29.20 34.95
N VAL A 23 -8.31 30.11 34.71
CA VAL A 23 -7.75 30.39 33.38
C VAL A 23 -6.84 29.25 32.94
N VAL A 24 -6.09 28.65 33.85
CA VAL A 24 -5.25 27.48 33.55
C VAL A 24 -6.09 26.23 33.24
N ASP A 25 -7.20 26.03 33.94
CA ASP A 25 -8.16 24.93 33.73
C ASP A 25 -9.01 25.13 32.45
N SER A 26 -9.14 26.35 31.95
CA SER A 26 -9.85 26.68 30.70
C SER A 26 -8.97 26.71 29.46
N LEU A 27 -7.66 26.65 29.60
CA LEU A 27 -6.80 26.40 28.46
C LEU A 27 -7.06 24.96 27.99
N PRO A 28 -7.35 24.72 26.71
CA PRO A 28 -7.35 23.38 26.20
C PRO A 28 -5.99 22.79 26.57
N GLN A 29 -5.97 21.80 27.45
CA GLN A 29 -4.76 21.00 27.67
C GLN A 29 -4.44 20.43 26.30
N GLN A 30 -3.54 21.11 25.59
CA GLN A 30 -2.76 20.43 24.57
C GLN A 30 -2.03 19.33 25.34
N THR A 31 -2.63 18.16 25.34
CA THR A 31 -1.94 16.91 25.61
C THR A 31 -0.94 16.72 24.47
N GLU A 32 0.10 17.56 24.51
CA GLU A 32 1.32 17.31 23.71
C GLU A 32 1.84 15.96 24.23
N GLY A 33 1.65 14.92 23.42
CA GLY A 33 2.48 13.76 23.55
C GLY A 33 1.85 12.38 23.47
N ILE A 34 0.56 12.16 23.73
CA ILE A 34 0.01 10.79 23.66
C ILE A 34 -0.81 10.64 22.37
N LEU A 35 -0.22 9.99 21.37
CA LEU A 35 -0.95 9.57 20.18
C LEU A 35 -2.04 8.54 20.57
N SER A 36 -3.28 8.82 20.22
CA SER A 36 -4.34 7.84 20.34
C SER A 36 -4.17 6.70 19.31
N ASN A 37 -4.77 5.55 19.60
CA ASN A 37 -4.84 4.46 18.61
C ASN A 37 -5.49 4.92 17.29
N ALA A 38 -6.43 5.86 17.34
CA ALA A 38 -7.08 6.43 16.17
C ALA A 38 -6.12 7.29 15.33
N ASP A 39 -5.26 8.09 15.98
CA ASP A 39 -4.24 8.89 15.29
C ASP A 39 -3.21 7.98 14.62
N ILE A 40 -2.72 6.98 15.34
CA ILE A 40 -1.79 5.98 14.80
C ILE A 40 -2.41 5.26 13.60
N GLY A 41 -3.64 4.76 13.74
CA GLY A 41 -4.37 4.10 12.65
C GLY A 41 -4.57 5.01 11.44
N SER A 42 -4.79 6.31 11.65
CA SER A 42 -4.90 7.29 10.57
C SER A 42 -3.57 7.53 9.89
N GLY A 43 -2.46 7.59 10.63
CA GLY A 43 -1.11 7.69 10.07
C GLY A 43 -0.73 6.45 9.25
N LEU A 44 -1.04 5.25 9.74
CA LEU A 44 -0.81 4.00 8.99
C LEU A 44 -1.63 3.96 7.69
N ARG A 45 -2.92 4.36 7.71
CA ARG A 45 -3.71 4.49 6.47
C ARG A 45 -3.09 5.48 5.50
N GLN A 46 -2.66 6.64 5.98
CA GLN A 46 -2.02 7.65 5.13
C GLN A 46 -0.72 7.13 4.50
N ALA A 47 0.07 6.33 5.21
CA ALA A 47 1.27 5.70 4.64
C ALA A 47 0.91 4.72 3.51
N LEU A 48 -0.15 3.92 3.68
CA LEU A 48 -0.65 3.02 2.64
C LEU A 48 -1.21 3.79 1.43
N ASP A 49 -1.97 4.87 1.66
CA ASP A 49 -2.49 5.74 0.58
C ASP A 49 -1.36 6.37 -0.24
N LEU A 50 -0.29 6.86 0.42
CA LEU A 50 0.90 7.36 -0.27
C LEU A 50 1.61 6.25 -1.06
N GLY A 51 1.63 5.03 -0.56
CA GLY A 51 2.13 3.87 -1.30
C GLY A 51 1.36 3.66 -2.61
N ILE A 52 0.03 3.77 -2.57
CA ILE A 52 -0.81 3.69 -3.78
C ILE A 52 -0.52 4.88 -4.70
N GLU A 53 -0.55 6.10 -4.18
CA GLU A 53 -0.39 7.32 -4.99
C GLU A 53 0.99 7.38 -5.65
N LYS A 54 2.07 7.15 -4.92
CA LYS A 54 3.43 7.35 -5.42
C LYS A 54 4.02 6.13 -6.11
N GLN A 55 3.75 4.94 -5.61
CA GLN A 55 4.42 3.74 -6.06
C GLN A 55 3.53 2.88 -6.96
N VAL A 56 2.25 2.66 -6.60
CA VAL A 56 1.36 1.85 -7.45
C VAL A 56 1.06 2.58 -8.76
N SER A 57 0.99 3.93 -8.76
CA SER A 57 0.85 4.71 -9.99
C SER A 57 1.97 4.47 -11.01
N LYS A 58 3.18 4.09 -10.58
CA LYS A 58 4.28 3.72 -11.49
C LYS A 58 3.98 2.42 -12.23
N LEU A 59 3.24 1.50 -11.59
CA LEU A 59 2.84 0.23 -12.20
C LEU A 59 1.84 0.41 -13.34
N THR A 60 1.07 1.51 -13.34
CA THR A 60 0.07 1.79 -14.38
C THR A 60 0.67 2.40 -15.63
N GLN A 61 1.94 2.77 -15.60
CA GLN A 61 2.63 3.32 -16.74
C GLN A 61 3.07 2.21 -17.71
N LYS A 62 3.35 2.59 -18.94
CA LYS A 62 3.92 1.67 -19.93
C LYS A 62 5.23 1.10 -19.41
N ASP A 63 5.35 -0.22 -19.42
CA ASP A 63 6.48 -0.98 -18.87
C ASP A 63 6.67 -0.85 -17.35
N GLY A 64 5.63 -0.40 -16.62
CA GLY A 64 5.66 -0.24 -15.17
C GLY A 64 5.88 -1.57 -14.42
N PHE A 65 5.33 -2.67 -14.93
CA PHE A 65 5.66 -4.03 -14.48
C PHE A 65 6.88 -4.58 -15.21
N LEU A 66 6.90 -4.52 -16.53
CA LEU A 66 7.89 -5.21 -17.37
C LEU A 66 9.33 -4.75 -17.10
N SER A 67 9.55 -3.46 -16.86
CA SER A 67 10.88 -2.88 -16.60
C SER A 67 11.22 -2.75 -15.13
N ASN A 68 10.35 -3.18 -14.22
CA ASN A 68 10.57 -3.10 -12.78
C ASN A 68 10.92 -4.48 -12.22
N GLU A 69 12.18 -4.69 -11.89
CA GLU A 69 12.68 -5.99 -11.42
C GLU A 69 12.04 -6.48 -10.11
N LEU A 70 11.43 -5.58 -9.30
CA LEU A 70 10.75 -5.96 -8.06
C LEU A 70 9.39 -6.62 -8.29
N VAL A 71 8.75 -6.33 -9.42
CA VAL A 71 7.34 -6.69 -9.65
C VAL A 71 7.06 -7.28 -11.03
N LYS A 72 8.09 -7.36 -11.89
CA LYS A 72 7.99 -7.95 -13.22
C LYS A 72 7.38 -9.35 -13.13
N ILE A 73 6.29 -9.55 -13.84
CA ILE A 73 5.64 -10.85 -13.94
C ILE A 73 6.43 -11.71 -14.92
N VAL A 74 7.03 -12.75 -14.38
CA VAL A 74 7.74 -13.79 -15.14
C VAL A 74 6.83 -15.00 -15.31
N LEU A 75 7.24 -15.97 -16.13
CA LEU A 75 6.45 -17.19 -16.31
C LEU A 75 6.52 -18.09 -15.06
N PRO A 76 5.40 -18.73 -14.66
CA PRO A 76 5.43 -19.74 -13.62
C PRO A 76 6.30 -20.94 -14.05
N GLU A 77 6.75 -21.73 -13.09
CA GLU A 77 7.68 -22.84 -13.36
C GLU A 77 7.18 -23.82 -14.43
N GLU A 78 5.86 -24.07 -14.44
CA GLU A 78 5.22 -24.93 -15.42
C GLU A 78 5.37 -24.41 -16.86
N LEU A 79 5.40 -23.07 -17.02
CA LEU A 79 5.52 -22.42 -18.33
C LEU A 79 6.96 -22.10 -18.72
N LYS A 80 7.95 -22.24 -17.82
CA LYS A 80 9.38 -22.12 -18.20
C LYS A 80 9.78 -23.17 -19.24
N LYS A 81 9.16 -24.36 -19.19
CA LYS A 81 9.35 -25.40 -20.21
C LYS A 81 8.72 -25.00 -21.54
N VAL A 82 7.61 -24.25 -21.50
CA VAL A 82 7.00 -23.69 -22.73
C VAL A 82 7.94 -22.68 -23.36
N ASP A 83 8.45 -21.74 -22.57
CA ASP A 83 9.41 -20.73 -23.02
C ASP A 83 10.63 -21.38 -23.68
N LYS A 84 11.25 -22.33 -22.96
CA LYS A 84 12.40 -23.06 -23.49
C LYS A 84 12.08 -23.81 -24.79
N GLY A 85 10.98 -24.57 -24.82
CA GLY A 85 10.58 -25.35 -26.01
C GLY A 85 10.31 -24.45 -27.22
N LEU A 86 9.72 -23.28 -27.05
CA LEU A 86 9.50 -22.31 -28.13
C LEU A 86 10.83 -21.74 -28.63
N ARG A 87 11.77 -21.42 -27.73
CA ARG A 87 13.10 -20.91 -28.11
C ARG A 87 13.91 -21.97 -28.83
N ASP A 88 13.87 -23.22 -28.42
CA ASP A 88 14.55 -24.35 -29.04
C ASP A 88 14.11 -24.60 -30.52
N ILE A 89 12.86 -24.24 -30.85
CA ILE A 89 12.30 -24.33 -32.20
C ILE A 89 12.32 -22.99 -32.99
N GLY A 90 13.06 -21.98 -32.48
CA GLY A 90 13.26 -20.69 -33.15
C GLY A 90 12.13 -19.67 -32.98
N LEU A 91 11.19 -19.88 -32.05
CA LEU A 91 10.05 -18.96 -31.75
C LEU A 91 10.32 -18.02 -30.57
N SER A 92 11.55 -17.60 -30.36
CA SER A 92 11.97 -16.72 -29.24
C SER A 92 11.17 -15.41 -29.19
N LYS A 93 10.90 -14.78 -30.34
CA LYS A 93 10.10 -13.55 -30.41
C LYS A 93 8.68 -13.74 -29.84
N LEU A 94 8.06 -14.88 -30.12
CA LEU A 94 6.73 -15.20 -29.62
C LEU A 94 6.72 -15.41 -28.09
N ALA A 95 7.77 -16.06 -27.57
CA ALA A 95 7.94 -16.25 -26.12
C ALA A 95 8.12 -14.89 -25.40
N ASP A 96 8.93 -13.98 -25.95
CA ASP A 96 9.13 -12.63 -25.40
C ASP A 96 7.85 -11.79 -25.45
N GLU A 97 7.08 -11.92 -26.52
CA GLU A 97 5.77 -11.26 -26.65
C GLU A 97 4.78 -11.77 -25.61
N GLY A 98 4.77 -13.07 -25.32
CA GLY A 98 3.95 -13.66 -24.26
C GLY A 98 4.23 -13.05 -22.88
N ILE A 99 5.50 -12.90 -22.48
CA ILE A 99 5.88 -12.24 -21.22
C ILE A 99 5.45 -10.77 -21.21
N LYS A 100 5.66 -10.08 -22.33
CA LYS A 100 5.28 -8.67 -22.47
C LYS A 100 3.78 -8.45 -22.28
N VAL A 101 2.92 -9.26 -22.90
CA VAL A 101 1.47 -9.07 -22.78
C VAL A 101 0.91 -9.42 -21.42
N LEU A 102 1.53 -10.34 -20.66
CA LEU A 102 1.18 -10.58 -19.26
C LEU A 102 1.39 -9.32 -18.42
N ASN A 103 2.56 -8.69 -18.56
CA ASN A 103 2.87 -7.46 -17.84
C ASN A 103 1.97 -6.30 -18.29
N ARG A 104 1.63 -6.20 -19.59
CA ARG A 104 0.66 -5.22 -20.11
C ARG A 104 -0.73 -5.40 -19.52
N ALA A 105 -1.19 -6.63 -19.41
CA ALA A 105 -2.48 -6.93 -18.79
C ALA A 105 -2.51 -6.53 -17.31
N ALA A 106 -1.41 -6.76 -16.59
CA ALA A 106 -1.27 -6.32 -15.21
C ALA A 106 -1.26 -4.78 -15.09
N GLU A 107 -0.54 -4.07 -15.96
CA GLU A 107 -0.52 -2.60 -16.02
C GLU A 107 -1.92 -2.01 -16.23
N ASP A 108 -2.65 -2.50 -17.22
CA ASP A 108 -4.02 -2.06 -17.52
C ASP A 108 -4.98 -2.40 -16.38
N ALA A 109 -4.88 -3.59 -15.82
CA ALA A 109 -5.73 -4.03 -14.72
C ALA A 109 -5.47 -3.22 -13.44
N VAL A 110 -4.22 -2.96 -13.07
CA VAL A 110 -3.88 -2.13 -11.90
C VAL A 110 -4.37 -0.70 -12.10
N SER A 111 -4.24 -0.14 -13.31
CA SER A 111 -4.80 1.18 -13.64
C SER A 111 -6.31 1.23 -13.40
N THR A 112 -7.04 0.24 -13.90
CA THR A 112 -8.50 0.14 -13.75
C THR A 112 -8.92 -0.12 -12.29
N ALA A 113 -8.15 -0.91 -11.54
CA ALA A 113 -8.47 -1.35 -10.19
C ALA A 113 -7.90 -0.47 -9.08
N THR A 114 -7.12 0.56 -9.38
CA THR A 114 -6.56 1.48 -8.36
C THR A 114 -7.61 1.97 -7.36
N PRO A 115 -8.84 2.38 -7.76
CA PRO A 115 -9.87 2.79 -6.82
C PRO A 115 -10.26 1.67 -5.83
N ILE A 116 -10.18 0.40 -6.23
CA ILE A 116 -10.50 -0.75 -5.36
C ILE A 116 -9.49 -0.86 -4.22
N PHE A 117 -8.20 -0.59 -4.50
CA PHE A 117 -7.14 -0.57 -3.48
C PHE A 117 -7.30 0.62 -2.53
N VAL A 118 -7.60 1.81 -3.06
CA VAL A 118 -7.89 3.00 -2.25
C VAL A 118 -9.06 2.75 -1.30
N ASP A 119 -10.15 2.16 -1.77
CA ASP A 119 -11.32 1.85 -0.94
C ASP A 119 -10.98 0.78 0.12
N ALA A 120 -10.12 -0.19 -0.20
CA ALA A 120 -9.67 -1.19 0.75
C ALA A 120 -8.86 -0.56 1.89
N VAL A 121 -7.98 0.41 1.59
CA VAL A 121 -7.21 1.15 2.59
C VAL A 121 -8.11 2.04 3.45
N LYS A 122 -9.05 2.77 2.84
CA LYS A 122 -10.03 3.59 3.59
C LYS A 122 -10.86 2.76 4.56
N GLY A 123 -11.25 1.56 4.15
CA GLY A 123 -12.06 0.64 4.94
C GLY A 123 -11.28 -0.22 5.95
N ILE A 124 -9.95 -0.01 6.09
CA ILE A 124 -9.16 -0.80 7.04
C ILE A 124 -9.25 -0.22 8.46
N THR A 125 -9.45 -1.10 9.43
CA THR A 125 -9.40 -0.75 10.85
C THR A 125 -8.24 -1.50 11.48
N PHE A 126 -7.35 -0.78 12.15
CA PHE A 126 -6.24 -1.37 12.88
C PHE A 126 -6.65 -1.63 14.32
N ASN A 127 -6.82 -2.90 14.68
CA ASN A 127 -7.22 -3.30 16.04
C ASN A 127 -6.12 -3.02 17.06
N ASP A 128 -4.86 -3.15 16.64
CA ASP A 128 -3.68 -2.84 17.44
C ASP A 128 -2.71 -1.97 16.62
N ALA A 129 -3.09 -0.70 16.45
CA ALA A 129 -2.34 0.26 15.63
C ALA A 129 -0.92 0.48 16.16
N LYS A 130 -0.73 0.47 17.48
CA LYS A 130 0.59 0.67 18.10
C LYS A 130 1.52 -0.50 17.81
N THR A 131 1.07 -1.74 17.93
CA THR A 131 1.88 -2.93 17.60
C THR A 131 2.26 -2.95 16.12
N ILE A 132 1.33 -2.56 15.23
CA ILE A 132 1.62 -2.46 13.79
C ILE A 132 2.61 -1.32 13.52
N LEU A 133 2.46 -0.17 14.17
CA LEU A 133 3.40 0.93 14.03
C LEU A 133 4.82 0.52 14.43
N LEU A 134 4.97 -0.12 15.59
CA LEU A 134 6.26 -0.58 16.11
C LEU A 134 6.75 -1.89 15.48
N GLY A 135 6.03 -2.41 14.51
CA GLY A 135 6.41 -3.60 13.73
C GLY A 135 7.53 -3.33 12.73
N ASN A 136 7.75 -4.30 11.85
CA ASN A 136 8.77 -4.22 10.80
C ASN A 136 8.41 -3.22 9.69
N ASP A 137 9.34 -3.05 8.73
CA ASP A 137 9.28 -2.02 7.67
C ASP A 137 8.03 -2.04 6.79
N ASN A 138 7.27 -3.16 6.77
CA ASN A 138 6.07 -3.37 5.95
C ASN A 138 4.87 -3.88 6.75
N ALA A 139 4.81 -3.62 8.05
CA ALA A 139 3.79 -4.18 8.94
C ALA A 139 2.36 -3.76 8.57
N ALA A 140 2.12 -2.50 8.16
CA ALA A 140 0.81 -2.03 7.74
C ALA A 140 0.40 -2.62 6.38
N THR A 141 1.33 -2.74 5.44
CA THR A 141 1.11 -3.43 4.16
C THR A 141 0.77 -4.90 4.38
N THR A 142 1.50 -5.58 5.25
CA THR A 142 1.22 -6.98 5.61
C THR A 142 -0.16 -7.13 6.26
N TYR A 143 -0.54 -6.20 7.13
CA TYR A 143 -1.87 -6.18 7.74
C TYR A 143 -2.98 -6.00 6.69
N LEU A 144 -2.80 -5.05 5.74
CA LEU A 144 -3.69 -4.87 4.59
C LEU A 144 -3.79 -6.15 3.75
N GLN A 145 -2.66 -6.76 3.42
CA GLN A 145 -2.59 -7.99 2.65
C GLN A 145 -3.37 -9.12 3.35
N ASN A 146 -3.09 -9.39 4.62
CA ASN A 146 -3.73 -10.47 5.36
C ASN A 146 -5.24 -10.26 5.54
N GLY A 147 -5.66 -9.01 5.74
CA GLY A 147 -7.07 -8.69 5.98
C GLY A 147 -7.92 -8.50 4.73
N LYS A 148 -7.33 -8.23 3.56
CA LYS A 148 -8.07 -7.83 2.36
C LYS A 148 -7.74 -8.62 1.09
N SER A 149 -6.72 -9.50 1.08
CA SER A 149 -6.29 -10.20 -0.15
C SER A 149 -7.41 -10.96 -0.84
N SER A 150 -8.23 -11.72 -0.12
CA SER A 150 -9.32 -12.48 -0.72
C SER A 150 -10.37 -11.57 -1.36
N ALA A 151 -10.76 -10.48 -0.68
CA ALA A 151 -11.72 -9.52 -1.21
C ALA A 151 -11.15 -8.74 -2.41
N LEU A 152 -9.87 -8.39 -2.35
CA LEU A 152 -9.16 -7.73 -3.46
C LEU A 152 -9.02 -8.68 -4.65
N TYR A 153 -8.66 -9.94 -4.43
CA TYR A 153 -8.60 -10.96 -5.47
C TYR A 153 -9.94 -11.09 -6.20
N THR A 154 -11.04 -11.25 -5.46
CA THR A 154 -12.37 -11.41 -6.04
C THR A 154 -12.78 -10.24 -6.93
N LYS A 155 -12.40 -9.01 -6.55
CA LYS A 155 -12.67 -7.81 -7.34
C LYS A 155 -11.70 -7.63 -8.50
N PHE A 156 -10.45 -8.03 -8.33
CA PHE A 156 -9.37 -7.78 -9.28
C PHE A 156 -9.30 -8.83 -10.40
N ASN A 157 -9.59 -10.10 -10.10
CA ASN A 157 -9.55 -11.19 -11.08
C ASN A 157 -10.38 -10.92 -12.35
N PRO A 158 -11.65 -10.46 -12.29
CA PRO A 158 -12.41 -10.11 -13.50
C PRO A 158 -11.80 -8.92 -14.25
N VAL A 159 -11.12 -8.00 -13.56
CA VAL A 159 -10.42 -6.87 -14.20
C VAL A 159 -9.24 -7.39 -15.01
N ILE A 160 -8.41 -8.28 -14.44
CA ILE A 160 -7.31 -8.96 -15.17
C ILE A 160 -7.83 -9.68 -16.39
N LYS A 161 -8.93 -10.43 -16.28
CA LYS A 161 -9.55 -11.14 -17.41
C LYS A 161 -9.94 -10.19 -18.54
N ASN A 162 -10.58 -9.07 -18.20
CA ASN A 162 -10.96 -8.05 -19.19
C ASN A 162 -9.73 -7.38 -19.80
N SER A 163 -8.69 -7.12 -19.00
CA SER A 163 -7.43 -6.54 -19.47
C SER A 163 -6.69 -7.48 -20.41
N PHE A 164 -6.75 -8.80 -20.18
CA PHE A 164 -6.21 -9.80 -21.10
C PHE A 164 -6.83 -9.67 -22.49
N ALA A 165 -8.16 -9.64 -22.58
CA ALA A 165 -8.87 -9.45 -23.83
C ALA A 165 -8.52 -8.11 -24.50
N LYS A 166 -8.47 -7.02 -23.71
CA LYS A 166 -8.17 -5.67 -24.19
C LYS A 166 -6.78 -5.52 -24.80
N VAL A 167 -5.77 -6.16 -24.20
CA VAL A 167 -4.38 -6.09 -24.69
C VAL A 167 -4.01 -7.23 -25.64
N GLY A 168 -4.95 -8.11 -25.99
CA GLY A 168 -4.73 -9.26 -26.87
C GLY A 168 -3.94 -10.40 -26.24
N ALA A 169 -3.81 -10.43 -24.91
CA ALA A 169 -3.05 -11.46 -24.20
C ALA A 169 -3.69 -12.85 -24.34
N ASP A 170 -5.02 -12.94 -24.34
CA ASP A 170 -5.73 -14.21 -24.53
C ASP A 170 -5.38 -14.88 -25.84
N GLU A 171 -5.38 -14.12 -26.95
CA GLU A 171 -5.05 -14.63 -28.29
C GLU A 171 -3.58 -15.07 -28.36
N ILE A 172 -2.67 -14.22 -27.87
CA ILE A 172 -1.23 -14.49 -27.90
C ILE A 172 -0.92 -15.74 -27.09
N TRP A 173 -1.46 -15.85 -25.86
CA TRP A 173 -1.21 -17.01 -25.02
C TRP A 173 -1.87 -18.28 -25.54
N THR A 174 -3.07 -18.20 -26.09
CA THR A 174 -3.72 -19.34 -26.77
C THR A 174 -2.85 -19.84 -27.93
N ASN A 175 -2.30 -18.93 -28.75
CA ASN A 175 -1.41 -19.28 -29.85
C ASN A 175 -0.08 -19.92 -29.34
N ILE A 176 0.54 -19.34 -28.32
CA ILE A 176 1.76 -19.85 -27.67
C ILE A 176 1.54 -21.29 -27.18
N ILE A 177 0.48 -21.50 -26.38
CA ILE A 177 0.20 -22.79 -25.75
C ILE A 177 -0.22 -23.83 -26.80
N THR A 178 -0.98 -23.44 -27.80
CA THR A 178 -1.35 -24.34 -28.91
C THR A 178 -0.09 -24.83 -29.65
N LYS A 179 0.85 -23.94 -29.98
CA LYS A 179 2.10 -24.33 -30.63
C LYS A 179 2.94 -25.23 -29.74
N TYR A 180 3.04 -24.93 -28.44
CA TYR A 180 3.74 -25.79 -27.49
C TYR A 180 3.07 -27.16 -27.35
N ASN A 181 1.75 -27.20 -27.18
CA ASN A 181 0.99 -28.45 -27.02
C ASN A 181 1.02 -29.35 -28.25
N ASN A 182 1.40 -28.82 -29.43
CA ASN A 182 1.57 -29.59 -30.66
C ASN A 182 2.98 -30.18 -30.79
N ILE A 183 3.94 -29.85 -29.91
CA ILE A 183 5.25 -30.48 -29.86
C ILE A 183 5.06 -31.91 -29.37
N PRO A 184 5.64 -32.93 -30.05
CA PRO A 184 5.54 -34.30 -29.60
C PRO A 184 6.12 -34.53 -28.20
N PHE A 185 5.47 -35.37 -27.42
CA PHE A 185 5.92 -35.81 -26.09
C PHE A 185 5.96 -34.75 -24.98
N VAL A 186 5.43 -33.52 -25.20
CA VAL A 186 5.29 -32.55 -24.11
C VAL A 186 4.06 -32.80 -23.26
N LYS A 187 4.13 -32.41 -21.98
CA LYS A 187 2.95 -32.34 -21.11
C LYS A 187 2.13 -31.11 -21.49
N LYS A 188 0.88 -31.33 -21.88
CA LYS A 188 -0.04 -30.22 -22.24
C LYS A 188 -0.30 -29.30 -21.06
N VAL A 189 -0.40 -28.00 -21.32
CA VAL A 189 -0.68 -26.93 -20.34
C VAL A 189 -1.93 -26.16 -20.72
N ASN A 190 -2.56 -25.53 -19.69
CA ASN A 190 -3.72 -24.66 -19.87
C ASN A 190 -3.29 -23.27 -20.32
N PRO A 191 -3.93 -22.65 -21.34
CA PRO A 191 -3.63 -21.28 -21.76
C PRO A 191 -4.17 -20.19 -20.84
N ASP A 192 -5.09 -20.49 -19.92
CA ASP A 192 -5.66 -19.49 -19.01
C ASP A 192 -4.69 -19.13 -17.90
N LEU A 193 -4.10 -17.95 -18.00
CA LEU A 193 -3.17 -17.38 -17.03
C LEU A 193 -3.81 -16.30 -16.14
N THR A 194 -5.12 -16.14 -16.18
CA THR A 194 -5.84 -15.08 -15.43
C THR A 194 -5.58 -15.18 -13.95
N ASP A 195 -5.71 -16.37 -13.34
CA ASP A 195 -5.48 -16.59 -11.91
C ASP A 195 -4.02 -16.27 -11.51
N TYR A 196 -3.07 -16.81 -12.26
CA TYR A 196 -1.65 -16.56 -12.03
C TYR A 196 -1.33 -15.07 -12.09
N THR A 197 -1.75 -14.39 -13.16
CA THR A 197 -1.47 -12.96 -13.34
C THR A 197 -2.18 -12.11 -12.28
N THR A 198 -3.38 -12.51 -11.84
CA THR A 198 -4.08 -11.83 -10.74
C THR A 198 -3.25 -11.86 -9.46
N ASN A 199 -2.74 -13.03 -9.08
CA ASN A 199 -1.94 -13.19 -7.87
C ASN A 199 -0.62 -12.43 -7.96
N GLU A 200 0.10 -12.51 -9.08
CA GLU A 200 1.37 -11.79 -9.26
C GLU A 200 1.19 -10.27 -9.35
N ALA A 201 0.13 -9.79 -9.98
CA ALA A 201 -0.17 -8.37 -10.02
C ALA A 201 -0.54 -7.82 -8.63
N LEU A 202 -1.35 -8.55 -7.84
CA LEU A 202 -1.65 -8.20 -6.44
C LEU A 202 -0.38 -8.15 -5.59
N LYS A 203 0.49 -9.15 -5.72
CA LYS A 203 1.79 -9.20 -5.05
C LYS A 203 2.64 -7.99 -5.43
N GLY A 204 2.67 -7.63 -6.73
CA GLY A 204 3.34 -6.42 -7.21
C GLY A 204 2.82 -5.15 -6.57
N VAL A 205 1.50 -4.99 -6.46
CA VAL A 205 0.86 -3.83 -5.79
C VAL A 205 1.29 -3.76 -4.32
N TYR A 206 1.21 -4.87 -3.57
CA TYR A 206 1.64 -4.88 -2.17
C TYR A 206 3.15 -4.60 -2.03
N THR A 207 3.98 -5.15 -2.91
CA THR A 207 5.42 -4.87 -2.92
C THR A 207 5.69 -3.38 -3.06
N MET A 208 4.99 -2.71 -3.97
CA MET A 208 5.19 -1.27 -4.20
C MET A 208 4.64 -0.41 -3.05
N ILE A 209 3.51 -0.80 -2.44
CA ILE A 209 3.01 -0.12 -1.23
C ILE A 209 4.03 -0.26 -0.09
N ALA A 210 4.60 -1.45 0.11
CA ALA A 210 5.61 -1.71 1.13
C ALA A 210 6.91 -0.89 0.91
N VAL A 211 7.28 -0.59 -0.35
CA VAL A 211 8.42 0.30 -0.64
C VAL A 211 8.20 1.69 -0.03
N GLU A 212 7.02 2.29 -0.22
CA GLU A 212 6.74 3.61 0.35
C GLU A 212 6.58 3.55 1.88
N GLU A 213 5.94 2.51 2.42
CA GLU A 213 5.84 2.32 3.87
C GLU A 213 7.23 2.28 4.51
N LYS A 214 8.16 1.50 3.94
CA LYS A 214 9.55 1.44 4.40
C LYS A 214 10.23 2.80 4.34
N GLU A 215 10.08 3.56 3.26
CA GLU A 215 10.65 4.90 3.13
C GLU A 215 10.14 5.84 4.24
N ILE A 216 8.83 5.80 4.55
CA ILE A 216 8.23 6.62 5.61
C ILE A 216 8.74 6.20 6.99
N ARG A 217 8.92 4.89 7.23
CA ARG A 217 9.43 4.36 8.50
C ARG A 217 10.89 4.73 8.75
N THR A 218 11.72 4.62 7.71
CA THR A 218 13.19 4.72 7.85
C THR A 218 13.77 6.10 7.52
N LYS A 219 12.99 6.96 6.85
CA LYS A 219 13.47 8.27 6.38
C LYS A 219 12.53 9.40 6.81
N VAL A 220 12.95 10.25 7.72
CA VAL A 220 12.17 11.41 8.18
C VAL A 220 11.71 12.30 7.02
N GLY A 221 12.55 12.51 6.00
CA GLY A 221 12.21 13.29 4.80
C GLY A 221 11.07 12.72 3.96
N SER A 222 10.73 11.45 4.11
CA SER A 222 9.60 10.80 3.43
C SER A 222 8.25 11.02 4.13
N ARG A 223 8.26 11.55 5.35
CA ARG A 223 7.08 11.89 6.17
C ARG A 223 6.54 13.26 5.77
N THR A 224 5.83 13.29 4.65
CA THR A 224 5.42 14.54 3.97
C THR A 224 4.31 15.31 4.66
N THR A 225 3.66 14.77 5.70
CA THR A 225 2.58 15.44 6.45
C THR A 225 2.87 15.47 7.94
N ALA A 226 2.27 16.44 8.65
CA ALA A 226 2.39 16.56 10.10
C ALA A 226 1.94 15.27 10.82
N LEU A 227 0.89 14.59 10.32
CA LEU A 227 0.42 13.33 10.89
C LEU A 227 1.47 12.23 10.77
N LEU A 228 2.07 12.04 9.58
CA LEU A 228 3.13 11.06 9.37
C LEU A 228 4.36 11.36 10.23
N GLN A 229 4.78 12.63 10.31
CA GLN A 229 5.89 13.05 11.16
C GLN A 229 5.60 12.69 12.62
N LYS A 230 4.42 13.04 13.13
CA LYS A 230 4.02 12.79 14.52
C LYS A 230 3.92 11.29 14.83
N VAL A 231 3.28 10.50 13.95
CA VAL A 231 3.04 9.07 14.17
C VAL A 231 4.34 8.28 14.07
N PHE A 232 5.12 8.49 13.01
CA PHE A 232 6.33 7.70 12.77
C PHE A 232 7.54 8.17 13.57
N ALA A 233 7.51 9.35 14.22
CA ALA A 233 8.52 9.76 15.22
C ALA A 233 8.59 8.81 16.43
N MET A 234 7.56 7.98 16.66
CA MET A 234 7.61 6.94 17.69
C MET A 234 8.59 5.79 17.38
N GLN A 235 9.15 5.77 16.18
CA GLN A 235 10.12 4.76 15.73
C GLN A 235 11.57 5.25 15.71
N ASP A 236 11.80 6.57 15.91
CA ASP A 236 13.12 7.22 15.85
C ASP A 236 13.99 7.02 17.13
#